data_d512d273063696cb784893d222482fc0
#
_entry.id   d512d273063696cb784893d222482fc0
#
_cell.length_a   1.000
_cell.length_b   1.000
_cell.length_c   1.000
_cell.angle_alpha   90.00
_cell.angle_beta   90.00
_cell.angle_gamma   90.00
#
_symmetry.space_group_name_H-M   'P 1'
#
loop_
_entity.id
_entity.type
_entity.pdbx_description
1 polymer ?
#
loop_
_entity_poly.entity_id
_entity_poly.type
_entity_poly.pdbx_seq_one_letter_code
_entity_poly.pdbx_strand_id
1 'polypeptide(L)'
;MGLPIPRWLSAALILIPLLSSCRGEVPTTRSNQLEHLVDSLQTPVARATGLAFKTRPRSALRTRGQVRDYLIRKLDQELPPARMQGLEAAYRLFGLLPDTLALRTLLLDLYTEQVAGYYDPDSATLFGVADADPSQLRLVLAHEMVHALQGQYLPLDSILRETSNNDRLTAAQAVLEGQATLVSIDVLASGQQVTSNPEFWEMYREQVREQQGSMPVFAKAPLIVKEALIFPYLAGAEFMHWWEGSRWKDSVPYGPRMPVSTEQILAPDRYARGDQPVGLAFPPDSGIVYEDVLGEAEIRVLLAQLAGSDQVRTHSPIGWGGDRYRVYRTPAGPALIWYVVWDEPRSAERFTWGYGGKLRSTSRKGYRTDLGSLDVEGKPANLYVLAPTGWDGWDHIPRVSITR
;
A
#
# COMPACT_ATOMS: atom_id res chain seq x y z
N MET A 1 4.15 -10.73 0.18
CA MET A 1 4.29 -9.32 -0.11
C MET A 1 3.25 -8.97 -1.14
N GLY A 2 2.26 -8.17 -0.74
CA GLY A 2 1.36 -7.53 -1.66
C GLY A 2 2.12 -6.66 -2.65
N LEU A 3 1.41 -5.87 -3.42
CA LEU A 3 2.01 -4.88 -4.30
C LEU A 3 2.80 -3.89 -3.43
N PRO A 4 4.14 -3.99 -3.34
CA PRO A 4 4.89 -2.95 -2.67
C PRO A 4 4.67 -1.68 -3.48
N ILE A 5 4.14 -0.65 -2.86
CA ILE A 5 4.40 0.69 -3.37
C ILE A 5 5.90 0.85 -3.22
N PRO A 6 6.64 0.99 -4.31
CA PRO A 6 8.07 1.15 -4.22
C PRO A 6 8.40 2.37 -3.36
N ARG A 7 9.39 2.24 -2.49
CA ARG A 7 9.84 3.26 -1.53
C ARG A 7 10.10 4.65 -2.10
N TRP A 8 10.28 4.72 -3.40
CA TRP A 8 10.59 5.91 -4.19
C TRP A 8 9.38 6.44 -4.95
N LEU A 9 8.18 5.82 -4.77
CA LEU A 9 6.98 6.18 -5.51
C LEU A 9 6.03 7.09 -4.75
N SER A 10 6.48 7.63 -3.67
CA SER A 10 5.78 8.63 -2.88
C SER A 10 5.24 9.83 -3.69
N ALA A 11 5.79 10.04 -4.85
CA ALA A 11 5.60 11.26 -5.64
C ALA A 11 4.40 11.30 -6.56
N ALA A 12 3.76 10.17 -6.81
CA ALA A 12 2.89 10.10 -7.97
C ALA A 12 1.41 10.38 -7.70
N LEU A 13 0.98 10.24 -6.46
CA LEU A 13 -0.44 10.21 -6.11
C LEU A 13 -0.96 11.45 -5.39
N ILE A 14 -0.24 12.57 -5.46
CA ILE A 14 -0.68 13.81 -4.80
C ILE A 14 -1.78 14.48 -5.61
N LEU A 15 -2.95 14.42 -5.07
CA LEU A 15 -4.20 14.92 -5.62
C LEU A 15 -4.74 16.04 -4.73
N ILE A 16 -4.41 17.27 -5.08
CA ILE A 16 -5.07 18.45 -4.48
C ILE A 16 -5.79 19.23 -5.59
N PRO A 17 -7.01 19.70 -5.34
CA PRO A 17 -7.72 20.55 -6.27
C PRO A 17 -6.89 21.79 -6.61
N LEU A 18 -6.75 22.07 -7.90
CA LEU A 18 -6.14 23.28 -8.41
C LEU A 18 -6.93 24.50 -7.92
N LEU A 19 -6.47 25.13 -6.88
CA LEU A 19 -6.79 26.53 -6.62
C LEU A 19 -5.95 27.35 -7.61
N SER A 20 -6.57 27.78 -8.70
CA SER A 20 -5.97 28.66 -9.67
C SER A 20 -5.52 29.97 -9.01
N SER A 21 -4.23 30.19 -8.90
CA SER A 21 -3.64 31.46 -8.54
C SER A 21 -2.62 31.90 -9.58
N CYS A 22 -2.74 33.17 -9.97
CA CYS A 22 -2.15 33.84 -11.10
C CYS A 22 -0.63 34.05 -11.04
N ARG A 23 -0.03 33.95 -12.24
CA ARG A 23 0.96 34.79 -12.94
C ARG A 23 2.11 35.48 -12.20
N GLY A 24 3.25 35.20 -12.79
CA GLY A 24 4.27 36.19 -13.20
C GLY A 24 5.58 36.06 -12.47
N GLU A 25 6.63 35.60 -13.18
CA GLU A 25 7.93 36.22 -13.12
C GLU A 25 8.99 35.55 -14.02
N VAL A 26 10.08 36.28 -14.24
CA VAL A 26 11.24 36.17 -15.10
C VAL A 26 11.90 34.77 -15.14
N PRO A 27 12.45 34.29 -16.26
CA PRO A 27 12.98 32.93 -16.36
C PRO A 27 14.32 32.78 -15.65
N THR A 28 14.24 32.44 -14.38
CA THR A 28 15.30 31.70 -13.66
C THR A 28 15.40 30.30 -14.28
N THR A 29 16.62 29.75 -14.37
CA THR A 29 16.77 28.38 -14.87
C THR A 29 15.87 27.44 -14.05
N ARG A 30 15.27 26.43 -14.65
CA ARG A 30 14.38 25.47 -13.95
C ARG A 30 15.06 24.83 -12.72
N SER A 31 16.37 24.69 -12.75
CA SER A 31 17.15 24.21 -11.59
C SER A 31 17.06 25.17 -10.40
N ASN A 32 17.23 26.48 -10.64
CA ASN A 32 17.13 27.50 -9.60
C ASN A 32 15.69 27.59 -9.04
N GLN A 33 14.69 27.40 -9.90
CA GLN A 33 13.28 27.34 -9.45
C GLN A 33 13.02 26.16 -8.50
N LEU A 34 13.58 24.98 -8.82
CA LEU A 34 13.48 23.80 -7.95
C LEU A 34 14.15 24.07 -6.59
N GLU A 35 15.35 24.64 -6.58
CA GLU A 35 16.04 24.95 -5.33
C GLU A 35 15.27 25.98 -4.48
N HIS A 36 14.73 27.02 -5.09
CA HIS A 36 13.89 28.01 -4.42
C HIS A 36 12.61 27.39 -3.83
N LEU A 37 11.97 26.47 -4.57
CA LEU A 37 10.81 25.75 -4.07
C LEU A 37 11.15 24.90 -2.85
N VAL A 38 12.25 24.13 -2.90
CA VAL A 38 12.73 23.32 -1.78
C VAL A 38 13.02 24.21 -0.56
N ASP A 39 13.73 25.33 -0.75
CA ASP A 39 14.02 26.27 0.34
C ASP A 39 12.74 26.86 0.95
N SER A 40 11.78 27.23 0.12
CA SER A 40 10.50 27.80 0.58
C SER A 40 9.64 26.81 1.37
N LEU A 41 9.81 25.51 1.16
CA LEU A 41 9.03 24.45 1.80
C LEU A 41 9.65 23.94 3.12
N GLN A 42 10.94 24.14 3.37
CA GLN A 42 11.60 23.59 4.57
C GLN A 42 10.94 24.03 5.87
N THR A 43 10.74 25.32 6.07
CA THR A 43 10.14 25.84 7.31
C THR A 43 8.65 25.43 7.48
N PRO A 44 7.80 25.54 6.46
CA PRO A 44 6.44 25.03 6.54
C PRO A 44 6.34 23.53 6.87
N VAL A 45 7.12 22.69 6.19
CA VAL A 45 7.13 21.23 6.42
C VAL A 45 7.66 20.91 7.83
N ALA A 46 8.76 21.52 8.26
CA ALA A 46 9.30 21.32 9.60
C ALA A 46 8.29 21.69 10.69
N ARG A 47 7.53 22.78 10.48
CA ARG A 47 6.48 23.23 11.42
C ARG A 47 5.31 22.25 11.46
N ALA A 48 4.84 21.82 10.29
CA ALA A 48 3.69 20.92 10.21
C ALA A 48 4.00 19.50 10.73
N THR A 49 5.23 19.01 10.52
CA THR A 49 5.66 17.70 11.06
C THR A 49 6.07 17.72 12.53
N GLY A 50 6.36 18.90 13.10
CA GLY A 50 6.99 19.04 14.42
C GLY A 50 8.45 18.56 14.47
N LEU A 51 9.07 18.28 13.32
CA LEU A 51 10.45 17.79 13.20
C LEU A 51 11.33 18.81 12.47
N ALA A 52 12.57 19.00 12.93
CA ALA A 52 13.53 19.88 12.26
C ALA A 52 14.35 19.11 11.21
N PHE A 53 14.64 19.72 10.08
CA PHE A 53 15.64 19.17 9.16
C PHE A 53 17.03 19.17 9.80
N LYS A 54 17.68 18.01 9.90
CA LYS A 54 19.06 17.87 10.37
C LYS A 54 20.07 18.36 9.32
N THR A 55 19.70 18.17 8.04
CA THR A 55 20.47 18.63 6.88
C THR A 55 19.52 19.18 5.82
N ARG A 56 19.99 20.18 5.06
CA ARG A 56 19.23 20.69 3.90
C ARG A 56 19.09 19.60 2.86
N PRO A 57 17.87 19.27 2.39
CA PRO A 57 17.67 18.32 1.30
C PRO A 57 18.35 18.79 0.02
N ARG A 58 19.03 17.90 -0.68
CA ARG A 58 19.55 18.14 -2.02
C ARG A 58 18.43 18.06 -3.04
N SER A 59 18.52 18.80 -4.13
CA SER A 59 17.56 18.74 -5.22
C SER A 59 18.22 18.72 -6.58
N ALA A 60 17.61 18.05 -7.55
CA ALA A 60 18.04 17.96 -8.93
C ALA A 60 16.88 17.70 -9.87
N LEU A 61 17.05 18.02 -11.15
CA LEU A 61 16.10 17.69 -12.20
C LEU A 61 16.48 16.37 -12.89
N ARG A 62 15.50 15.62 -13.32
CA ARG A 62 15.66 14.44 -14.19
C ARG A 62 14.69 14.48 -15.37
N THR A 63 15.16 14.01 -16.53
CA THR A 63 14.31 13.77 -17.68
C THR A 63 13.42 12.55 -17.45
N ARG A 64 12.30 12.43 -18.15
CA ARG A 64 11.42 11.23 -18.07
C ARG A 64 12.17 9.93 -18.38
N GLY A 65 13.14 9.95 -19.31
CA GLY A 65 13.99 8.79 -19.58
C GLY A 65 14.82 8.38 -18.38
N GLN A 66 15.48 9.32 -17.70
CA GLN A 66 16.26 9.05 -16.49
C GLN A 66 15.37 8.57 -15.33
N VAL A 67 14.17 9.12 -15.22
CA VAL A 67 13.18 8.64 -14.24
C VAL A 67 12.81 7.19 -14.55
N ARG A 68 12.44 6.89 -15.80
CA ARG A 68 12.09 5.51 -16.20
C ARG A 68 13.21 4.52 -15.93
N ASP A 69 14.46 4.86 -16.21
CA ASP A 69 15.62 4.00 -15.92
C ASP A 69 15.80 3.79 -14.41
N TYR A 70 15.54 4.81 -13.61
CA TYR A 70 15.54 4.70 -12.16
C TYR A 70 14.42 3.78 -11.66
N LEU A 71 13.20 3.95 -12.18
CA LEU A 71 12.03 3.13 -11.87
C LEU A 71 12.27 1.64 -12.14
N ILE A 72 12.86 1.32 -13.29
CA ILE A 72 13.21 -0.06 -13.67
C ILE A 72 14.18 -0.67 -12.66
N ARG A 73 15.28 0.03 -12.35
CA ARG A 73 16.28 -0.47 -11.40
C ARG A 73 15.70 -0.69 -10.02
N LYS A 74 14.91 0.25 -9.53
CA LYS A 74 14.30 0.16 -8.19
C LYS A 74 13.27 -0.96 -8.12
N LEU A 75 12.42 -1.10 -9.14
CA LEU A 75 11.45 -2.19 -9.18
C LEU A 75 12.15 -3.55 -9.16
N ASP A 76 13.22 -3.73 -9.92
CA ASP A 76 13.97 -4.99 -9.95
C ASP A 76 14.72 -5.26 -8.62
N GLN A 77 15.11 -4.22 -7.89
CA GLN A 77 15.73 -4.34 -6.57
C GLN A 77 14.71 -4.70 -5.47
N GLU A 78 13.54 -4.08 -5.47
CA GLU A 78 12.53 -4.25 -4.43
C GLU A 78 11.62 -5.44 -4.67
N LEU A 79 11.37 -5.75 -5.94
CA LEU A 79 10.57 -6.89 -6.37
C LEU A 79 11.33 -7.72 -7.42
N PRO A 80 12.34 -8.49 -7.01
CA PRO A 80 13.12 -9.34 -7.91
C PRO A 80 12.23 -10.29 -8.70
N PRO A 81 12.65 -10.76 -9.91
CA PRO A 81 11.81 -11.56 -10.81
C PRO A 81 11.15 -12.79 -10.17
N ALA A 82 11.87 -13.53 -9.34
CA ALA A 82 11.31 -14.71 -8.67
C ALA A 82 10.17 -14.33 -7.72
N ARG A 83 10.32 -13.22 -7.01
CA ARG A 83 9.31 -12.70 -6.09
C ARG A 83 8.09 -12.14 -6.84
N MET A 84 8.32 -11.38 -7.92
CA MET A 84 7.26 -10.92 -8.81
C MET A 84 6.43 -12.10 -9.34
N GLN A 85 7.07 -13.16 -9.80
CA GLN A 85 6.39 -14.37 -10.28
C GLN A 85 5.57 -15.05 -9.19
N GLY A 86 6.08 -15.10 -7.96
CA GLY A 86 5.37 -15.65 -6.82
C GLY A 86 4.13 -14.86 -6.46
N LEU A 87 4.25 -13.53 -6.40
CA LEU A 87 3.14 -12.61 -6.17
C LEU A 87 2.07 -12.71 -7.27
N GLU A 88 2.48 -12.68 -8.54
CA GLU A 88 1.55 -12.88 -9.66
C GLU A 88 0.82 -14.22 -9.57
N ALA A 89 1.52 -15.30 -9.23
CA ALA A 89 0.90 -16.61 -9.06
C ALA A 89 -0.14 -16.61 -7.93
N ALA A 90 0.19 -16.01 -6.78
CA ALA A 90 -0.74 -15.86 -5.65
C ALA A 90 -1.99 -15.06 -6.06
N TYR A 91 -1.81 -13.86 -6.61
CA TYR A 91 -2.95 -13.00 -6.97
C TYR A 91 -3.82 -13.60 -8.08
N ARG A 92 -3.23 -14.32 -9.04
CA ARG A 92 -3.99 -15.07 -10.04
C ARG A 92 -4.80 -16.21 -9.42
N LEU A 93 -4.26 -16.91 -8.42
CA LEU A 93 -4.98 -17.96 -7.71
C LEU A 93 -6.10 -17.42 -6.81
N PHE A 94 -5.93 -16.25 -6.21
CA PHE A 94 -7.00 -15.53 -5.54
C PHE A 94 -8.04 -14.92 -6.49
N GLY A 95 -7.76 -14.90 -7.80
CA GLY A 95 -8.60 -14.23 -8.80
C GLY A 95 -8.48 -12.72 -8.80
N LEU A 96 -7.48 -12.15 -8.12
CA LEU A 96 -7.22 -10.70 -8.02
C LEU A 96 -6.54 -10.13 -9.27
N LEU A 97 -5.84 -10.97 -10.04
CA LEU A 97 -5.23 -10.59 -11.31
C LEU A 97 -5.70 -11.50 -12.45
N PRO A 98 -5.92 -10.95 -13.66
CA PRO A 98 -6.11 -11.74 -14.88
C PRO A 98 -4.86 -12.58 -15.20
N ASP A 99 -5.05 -13.78 -15.74
CA ASP A 99 -3.95 -14.68 -16.11
C ASP A 99 -3.00 -14.10 -17.18
N THR A 100 -3.52 -13.22 -18.04
CA THR A 100 -2.79 -12.61 -19.15
C THR A 100 -2.05 -11.34 -18.79
N LEU A 101 -2.22 -10.83 -17.57
CA LEU A 101 -1.63 -9.55 -17.18
C LEU A 101 -0.18 -9.75 -16.74
N ALA A 102 0.74 -8.96 -17.31
CA ALA A 102 2.12 -8.85 -16.86
C ALA A 102 2.24 -7.73 -15.81
N LEU A 103 2.27 -8.09 -14.53
CA LEU A 103 2.24 -7.13 -13.42
C LEU A 103 3.42 -6.16 -13.46
N ARG A 104 4.64 -6.65 -13.78
CA ARG A 104 5.83 -5.80 -13.89
C ARG A 104 5.65 -4.69 -14.92
N THR A 105 5.12 -5.01 -16.09
CA THR A 105 4.87 -4.03 -17.16
C THR A 105 3.83 -3.00 -16.70
N LEU A 106 2.71 -3.48 -16.13
CA LEU A 106 1.67 -2.59 -15.62
C LEU A 106 2.20 -1.63 -14.55
N LEU A 107 3.01 -2.12 -13.60
CA LEU A 107 3.59 -1.26 -12.56
C LEU A 107 4.52 -0.20 -13.15
N LEU A 108 5.38 -0.55 -14.09
CA LEU A 108 6.26 0.42 -14.77
C LEU A 108 5.46 1.49 -15.54
N ASP A 109 4.40 1.08 -16.21
CA ASP A 109 3.54 2.01 -16.97
C ASP A 109 2.78 2.95 -16.03
N LEU A 110 2.19 2.42 -14.94
CA LEU A 110 1.52 3.20 -13.89
C LEU A 110 2.48 4.23 -13.28
N TYR A 111 3.67 3.80 -12.93
CA TYR A 111 4.66 4.66 -12.30
C TYR A 111 5.15 5.75 -13.26
N THR A 112 5.37 5.41 -14.52
CA THR A 112 5.78 6.39 -15.52
C THR A 112 4.66 7.40 -15.82
N GLU A 113 3.39 6.97 -15.77
CA GLU A 113 2.24 7.83 -15.97
C GLU A 113 2.09 8.89 -14.86
N GLN A 114 2.42 8.53 -13.61
CA GLN A 114 2.07 9.33 -12.44
C GLN A 114 3.21 10.22 -11.91
N VAL A 115 4.48 9.90 -12.19
CA VAL A 115 5.61 10.57 -11.57
C VAL A 115 5.80 12.01 -12.06
N ALA A 116 5.82 12.98 -11.14
CA ALA A 116 6.19 14.37 -11.38
C ALA A 116 7.45 14.79 -10.58
N GLY A 117 7.81 14.01 -9.56
CA GLY A 117 9.02 14.16 -8.74
C GLY A 117 9.10 13.00 -7.75
N TYR A 118 10.19 12.88 -7.00
CA TYR A 118 10.37 11.86 -5.96
C TYR A 118 11.59 12.15 -5.07
N TYR A 119 11.58 11.61 -3.86
CA TYR A 119 12.75 11.55 -2.99
C TYR A 119 13.48 10.21 -3.17
N ASP A 120 14.79 10.28 -3.41
CA ASP A 120 15.65 9.10 -3.44
C ASP A 120 16.41 8.97 -2.13
N PRO A 121 16.08 8.00 -1.27
CA PRO A 121 16.73 7.84 0.03
C PRO A 121 18.21 7.41 -0.10
N ASP A 122 18.59 6.70 -1.17
CA ASP A 122 19.98 6.27 -1.36
C ASP A 122 20.91 7.46 -1.60
N SER A 123 20.46 8.45 -2.34
CA SER A 123 21.23 9.67 -2.61
C SER A 123 20.83 10.85 -1.70
N ALA A 124 19.82 10.68 -0.84
CA ALA A 124 19.22 11.75 -0.04
C ALA A 124 18.88 13.00 -0.87
N THR A 125 18.28 12.79 -2.05
CA THR A 125 18.06 13.85 -3.05
C THR A 125 16.59 13.87 -3.50
N LEU A 126 16.03 15.06 -3.58
CA LEU A 126 14.73 15.34 -4.19
C LEU A 126 14.91 15.52 -5.69
N PHE A 127 14.19 14.74 -6.48
CA PHE A 127 14.21 14.86 -7.93
C PHE A 127 12.87 15.40 -8.44
N GLY A 128 12.94 16.52 -9.20
CA GLY A 128 11.83 17.00 -10.01
C GLY A 128 11.93 16.47 -11.45
N VAL A 129 10.80 16.18 -12.07
CA VAL A 129 10.77 15.87 -13.51
C VAL A 129 10.86 17.15 -14.30
N ALA A 130 11.81 17.24 -15.25
CA ALA A 130 12.18 18.48 -15.93
C ALA A 130 11.05 19.12 -16.76
N ASP A 131 10.07 18.34 -17.20
CA ASP A 131 8.90 18.80 -17.96
C ASP A 131 7.59 18.77 -17.15
N ALA A 132 7.66 18.54 -15.83
CA ALA A 132 6.49 18.59 -14.97
C ALA A 132 5.90 20.02 -14.92
N ASP A 133 4.57 20.10 -14.77
CA ASP A 133 3.88 21.36 -14.56
C ASP A 133 4.36 22.00 -13.23
N PRO A 134 4.69 23.30 -13.20
CA PRO A 134 5.18 23.97 -11.99
C PRO A 134 4.23 23.90 -10.80
N SER A 135 2.92 23.91 -11.02
CA SER A 135 1.92 23.80 -9.95
C SER A 135 1.91 22.40 -9.35
N GLN A 136 1.98 21.37 -10.19
CA GLN A 136 2.13 19.99 -9.75
C GLN A 136 3.47 19.77 -9.05
N LEU A 137 4.56 20.36 -9.55
CA LEU A 137 5.88 20.22 -8.95
C LEU A 137 5.91 20.75 -7.51
N ARG A 138 5.28 21.90 -7.23
CA ARG A 138 5.19 22.45 -5.86
C ARG A 138 4.48 21.49 -4.91
N LEU A 139 3.39 20.90 -5.36
CA LEU A 139 2.59 19.95 -4.61
C LEU A 139 3.38 18.69 -4.30
N VAL A 140 3.98 18.10 -5.32
CA VAL A 140 4.84 16.92 -5.19
C VAL A 140 6.01 17.21 -4.26
N LEU A 141 6.70 18.34 -4.41
CA LEU A 141 7.83 18.68 -3.54
C LEU A 141 7.42 18.88 -2.07
N ALA A 142 6.24 19.42 -1.79
CA ALA A 142 5.76 19.52 -0.42
C ALA A 142 5.64 18.13 0.25
N HIS A 143 5.16 17.15 -0.48
CA HIS A 143 5.08 15.75 -0.07
C HIS A 143 6.47 15.11 0.07
N GLU A 144 7.30 15.21 -0.97
CA GLU A 144 8.63 14.61 -0.99
C GLU A 144 9.59 15.19 0.08
N MET A 145 9.38 16.43 0.45
CA MET A 145 10.09 17.06 1.56
C MET A 145 9.81 16.39 2.90
N VAL A 146 8.60 15.84 3.08
CA VAL A 146 8.29 15.04 4.27
C VAL A 146 9.08 13.74 4.26
N HIS A 147 9.18 13.05 3.11
CA HIS A 147 10.01 11.85 3.00
C HIS A 147 11.51 12.15 3.20
N ALA A 148 11.99 13.28 2.69
CA ALA A 148 13.34 13.73 2.97
C ALA A 148 13.59 13.98 4.47
N LEU A 149 12.58 14.48 5.18
CA LEU A 149 12.61 14.63 6.62
C LEU A 149 12.54 13.29 7.35
N GLN A 150 11.59 12.42 6.99
CA GLN A 150 11.46 11.06 7.52
C GLN A 150 12.77 10.28 7.40
N GLY A 151 13.45 10.34 6.24
CA GLY A 151 14.74 9.70 5.99
C GLY A 151 15.87 10.19 6.89
N GLN A 152 15.75 11.37 7.50
CA GLN A 152 16.72 11.88 8.47
C GLN A 152 16.48 11.37 9.91
N TYR A 153 15.30 10.81 10.18
CA TYR A 153 14.90 10.32 11.51
C TYR A 153 14.69 8.81 11.56
N LEU A 154 14.42 8.18 10.42
CA LEU A 154 14.06 6.77 10.29
C LEU A 154 15.02 6.03 9.35
N PRO A 155 15.35 4.79 9.66
CA PRO A 155 16.00 3.90 8.70
C PRO A 155 14.95 3.38 7.69
N LEU A 156 14.47 4.27 6.79
CA LEU A 156 13.41 3.96 5.82
C LEU A 156 13.68 2.66 5.07
N ASP A 157 14.94 2.46 4.68
CA ASP A 157 15.38 1.24 4.03
C ASP A 157 15.08 -0.04 4.82
N SER A 158 15.30 -0.02 6.13
CA SER A 158 15.04 -1.18 6.98
C SER A 158 13.54 -1.42 7.16
N ILE A 159 12.77 -0.36 7.38
CA ILE A 159 11.32 -0.43 7.58
C ILE A 159 10.64 -0.99 6.32
N LEU A 160 11.03 -0.48 5.15
CA LEU A 160 10.40 -0.82 3.88
C LEU A 160 10.98 -2.10 3.23
N ARG A 161 11.98 -2.75 3.84
CA ARG A 161 12.50 -4.08 3.42
C ARG A 161 11.81 -5.25 4.09
N GLU A 162 10.70 -5.04 4.78
CA GLU A 162 9.89 -6.15 5.27
C GLU A 162 9.46 -7.04 4.10
N THR A 163 9.87 -8.28 4.13
CA THR A 163 9.68 -9.20 3.01
C THR A 163 8.86 -10.42 3.36
N SER A 164 8.49 -10.56 4.61
CA SER A 164 7.79 -11.74 5.14
C SER A 164 6.34 -11.48 5.53
N ASN A 165 5.92 -10.19 5.54
CA ASN A 165 4.58 -9.79 5.93
C ASN A 165 4.17 -8.50 5.19
N ASN A 166 3.40 -8.67 4.12
CA ASN A 166 2.92 -7.56 3.30
C ASN A 166 1.97 -6.63 4.06
N ASP A 167 1.13 -7.16 4.92
CA ASP A 167 0.19 -6.36 5.70
C ASP A 167 0.92 -5.35 6.60
N ARG A 168 1.98 -5.83 7.28
CA ARG A 168 2.84 -4.97 8.10
C ARG A 168 3.58 -3.92 7.27
N LEU A 169 4.08 -4.31 6.10
CA LEU A 169 4.73 -3.37 5.18
C LEU A 169 3.76 -2.30 4.72
N THR A 170 2.55 -2.68 4.31
CA THR A 170 1.51 -1.76 3.85
C THR A 170 1.07 -0.81 4.97
N ALA A 171 0.97 -1.30 6.21
CA ALA A 171 0.68 -0.45 7.36
C ALA A 171 1.78 0.60 7.60
N ALA A 172 3.05 0.22 7.51
CA ALA A 172 4.16 1.15 7.64
C ALA A 172 4.17 2.19 6.50
N GLN A 173 3.92 1.76 5.27
CA GLN A 173 3.76 2.66 4.13
C GLN A 173 2.59 3.64 4.35
N ALA A 174 1.45 3.16 4.86
CA ALA A 174 0.31 4.02 5.16
C ALA A 174 0.64 5.12 6.18
N VAL A 175 1.47 4.84 7.18
CA VAL A 175 1.93 5.87 8.12
C VAL A 175 2.83 6.90 7.42
N LEU A 176 3.79 6.45 6.62
CA LEU A 176 4.76 7.34 5.97
C LEU A 176 4.08 8.22 4.90
N GLU A 177 3.30 7.60 4.02
CA GLU A 177 2.56 8.28 2.96
C GLU A 177 1.42 9.15 3.51
N GLY A 178 0.73 8.64 4.53
CA GLY A 178 -0.33 9.37 5.20
C GLY A 178 0.17 10.65 5.85
N GLN A 179 1.32 10.61 6.54
CA GLN A 179 1.94 11.83 7.08
C GLN A 179 2.35 12.78 5.97
N ALA A 180 2.98 12.28 4.91
CA ALA A 180 3.41 13.13 3.80
C ALA A 180 2.21 13.79 3.11
N THR A 181 1.12 13.05 2.95
CA THR A 181 -0.16 13.57 2.39
C THR A 181 -0.76 14.64 3.29
N LEU A 182 -0.97 14.35 4.58
CA LEU A 182 -1.57 15.28 5.52
C LEU A 182 -0.78 16.58 5.63
N VAL A 183 0.55 16.48 5.81
CA VAL A 183 1.45 17.64 5.92
C VAL A 183 1.47 18.45 4.62
N SER A 184 1.47 17.81 3.44
CA SER A 184 1.44 18.53 2.17
C SER A 184 0.14 19.31 1.99
N ILE A 185 -0.99 18.76 2.40
CA ILE A 185 -2.30 19.44 2.40
C ILE A 185 -2.23 20.69 3.31
N ASP A 186 -1.76 20.55 4.54
CA ASP A 186 -1.68 21.65 5.51
C ASP A 186 -0.73 22.77 5.05
N VAL A 187 0.42 22.41 4.49
CA VAL A 187 1.40 23.36 3.94
C VAL A 187 0.81 24.15 2.78
N LEU A 188 0.05 23.50 1.90
CA LEU A 188 -0.53 24.13 0.71
C LEU A 188 -1.80 24.91 1.04
N ALA A 189 -2.58 24.47 2.02
CA ALA A 189 -3.73 25.21 2.54
C ALA A 189 -3.33 26.47 3.35
N SER A 190 -2.01 26.76 3.47
CA SER A 190 -1.49 27.95 4.15
C SER A 190 -1.96 28.07 5.60
N GLY A 191 -2.09 26.96 6.31
CA GLY A 191 -2.51 26.90 7.71
C GLY A 191 -4.02 27.02 7.93
N GLN A 192 -4.81 26.98 6.86
CA GLN A 192 -6.25 26.73 7.01
C GLN A 192 -6.43 25.27 7.43
N GLN A 193 -7.13 25.03 8.53
CA GLN A 193 -7.36 23.69 9.08
C GLN A 193 -8.42 22.92 8.24
N VAL A 194 -8.20 22.80 6.93
CA VAL A 194 -9.15 22.17 6.01
C VAL A 194 -9.38 20.69 6.36
N THR A 195 -8.34 20.01 6.85
CA THR A 195 -8.35 18.61 7.26
C THR A 195 -9.21 18.34 8.51
N SER A 196 -9.54 19.37 9.29
CA SER A 196 -10.41 19.26 10.46
C SER A 196 -11.90 19.18 10.10
N ASN A 197 -12.28 19.47 8.84
CA ASN A 197 -13.65 19.31 8.37
C ASN A 197 -13.89 17.87 7.91
N PRO A 198 -14.87 17.14 8.50
CA PRO A 198 -15.22 15.77 8.05
C PRO A 198 -15.58 15.67 6.56
N GLU A 199 -16.27 16.69 6.03
CA GLU A 199 -16.64 16.75 4.59
C GLU A 199 -15.40 16.82 3.67
N PHE A 200 -14.28 17.35 4.17
CA PHE A 200 -13.03 17.42 3.42
C PHE A 200 -12.55 16.01 3.01
N TRP A 201 -12.57 15.05 3.92
CA TRP A 201 -12.07 13.70 3.66
C TRP A 201 -12.94 12.94 2.65
N GLU A 202 -14.26 13.15 2.69
CA GLU A 202 -15.18 12.58 1.71
C GLU A 202 -14.91 13.16 0.30
N MET A 203 -14.86 14.47 0.20
CA MET A 203 -14.53 15.18 -1.05
C MET A 203 -13.13 14.80 -1.56
N TYR A 204 -12.15 14.71 -0.67
CA TYR A 204 -10.77 14.34 -1.03
C TYR A 204 -10.70 12.92 -1.61
N ARG A 205 -11.38 11.94 -1.01
CA ARG A 205 -11.48 10.58 -1.55
C ARG A 205 -12.13 10.53 -2.92
N GLU A 206 -13.23 11.25 -3.12
CA GLU A 206 -13.90 11.30 -4.42
C GLU A 206 -12.99 11.90 -5.49
N GLN A 207 -12.32 12.99 -5.18
CA GLN A 207 -11.44 13.67 -6.10
C GLN A 207 -10.20 12.84 -6.46
N VAL A 208 -9.60 12.14 -5.48
CA VAL A 208 -8.53 11.17 -5.74
C VAL A 208 -8.97 10.11 -6.75
N ARG A 209 -10.17 9.53 -6.54
CA ARG A 209 -10.71 8.50 -7.44
C ARG A 209 -11.04 9.03 -8.82
N GLU A 210 -11.62 10.23 -8.91
CA GLU A 210 -11.96 10.87 -10.18
C GLU A 210 -10.70 11.16 -11.00
N GLN A 211 -9.71 11.80 -10.41
CA GLN A 211 -8.46 12.11 -11.09
C GLN A 211 -7.72 10.85 -11.54
N GLN A 212 -7.64 9.83 -10.71
CA GLN A 212 -7.01 8.56 -11.08
C GLN A 212 -7.82 7.82 -12.16
N GLY A 213 -9.15 7.89 -12.11
CA GLY A 213 -10.02 7.39 -13.16
C GLY A 213 -9.80 8.06 -14.51
N SER A 214 -9.28 9.29 -14.53
CA SER A 214 -8.91 10.02 -15.76
C SER A 214 -7.55 9.58 -16.34
N MET A 215 -6.72 8.85 -15.60
CA MET A 215 -5.41 8.34 -16.05
C MET A 215 -5.59 7.04 -16.83
N PRO A 216 -5.17 6.98 -18.12
CA PRO A 216 -5.50 5.86 -19.00
C PRO A 216 -4.98 4.50 -18.55
N VAL A 217 -3.78 4.43 -17.96
CA VAL A 217 -3.20 3.17 -17.45
C VAL A 217 -3.89 2.78 -16.15
N PHE A 218 -4.01 3.73 -15.23
CA PHE A 218 -4.65 3.49 -13.93
C PHE A 218 -6.12 3.07 -14.07
N ALA A 219 -6.89 3.71 -14.93
CA ALA A 219 -8.31 3.39 -15.15
C ALA A 219 -8.54 1.92 -15.52
N LYS A 220 -7.59 1.30 -16.23
CA LYS A 220 -7.65 -0.10 -16.70
C LYS A 220 -7.00 -1.10 -15.75
N ALA A 221 -6.31 -0.62 -14.70
CA ALA A 221 -5.64 -1.51 -13.75
C ALA A 221 -6.64 -2.36 -12.96
N PRO A 222 -6.29 -3.59 -12.57
CA PRO A 222 -7.11 -4.41 -11.66
C PRO A 222 -7.37 -3.71 -10.33
N LEU A 223 -8.49 -4.03 -9.69
CA LEU A 223 -8.90 -3.40 -8.43
C LEU A 223 -7.81 -3.50 -7.34
N ILE A 224 -7.17 -4.68 -7.21
CA ILE A 224 -6.08 -4.87 -6.25
C ILE A 224 -4.90 -3.91 -6.46
N VAL A 225 -4.57 -3.62 -7.73
CA VAL A 225 -3.50 -2.68 -8.07
C VAL A 225 -3.91 -1.25 -7.75
N LYS A 226 -5.14 -0.87 -8.12
CA LYS A 226 -5.70 0.46 -7.81
C LYS A 226 -5.71 0.74 -6.31
N GLU A 227 -6.29 -0.18 -5.54
CA GLU A 227 -6.41 0.00 -4.10
C GLU A 227 -5.05 -0.05 -3.39
N ALA A 228 -4.12 -0.90 -3.81
CA ALA A 228 -2.77 -0.91 -3.27
C ALA A 228 -2.05 0.43 -3.46
N LEU A 229 -2.27 1.11 -4.60
CA LEU A 229 -1.68 2.42 -4.87
C LEU A 229 -2.36 3.56 -4.11
N ILE A 230 -3.66 3.46 -3.81
CA ILE A 230 -4.44 4.52 -3.16
C ILE A 230 -4.39 4.42 -1.63
N PHE A 231 -4.45 3.20 -1.12
CA PHE A 231 -4.63 2.91 0.31
C PHE A 231 -3.67 3.66 1.23
N PRO A 232 -2.35 3.70 1.00
CA PRO A 232 -1.41 4.40 1.88
C PRO A 232 -1.68 5.89 1.98
N TYR A 233 -2.15 6.50 0.92
CA TYR A 233 -2.42 7.94 0.88
C TYR A 233 -3.73 8.29 1.57
N LEU A 234 -4.82 7.57 1.26
CA LEU A 234 -6.14 7.86 1.82
C LEU A 234 -6.27 7.36 3.26
N ALA A 235 -6.16 6.04 3.45
CA ALA A 235 -6.31 5.45 4.79
C ALA A 235 -5.18 5.90 5.73
N GLY A 236 -3.96 6.06 5.19
CA GLY A 236 -2.83 6.59 5.95
C GLY A 236 -3.04 8.02 6.40
N ALA A 237 -3.54 8.92 5.54
CA ALA A 237 -3.81 10.31 5.92
C ALA A 237 -4.94 10.41 6.95
N GLU A 238 -6.00 9.59 6.83
CA GLU A 238 -7.07 9.50 7.83
C GLU A 238 -6.54 8.99 9.17
N PHE A 239 -5.66 8.00 9.17
CA PHE A 239 -4.99 7.52 10.38
C PHE A 239 -4.10 8.59 11.00
N MET A 240 -3.32 9.33 10.22
CA MET A 240 -2.49 10.41 10.71
C MET A 240 -3.31 11.57 11.25
N HIS A 241 -4.40 11.92 10.60
CA HIS A 241 -5.35 12.92 11.13
C HIS A 241 -5.96 12.49 12.47
N TRP A 242 -6.37 11.21 12.59
CA TRP A 242 -6.79 10.65 13.88
C TRP A 242 -5.67 10.72 14.92
N TRP A 243 -4.41 10.43 14.51
CA TRP A 243 -3.26 10.50 15.41
C TRP A 243 -3.08 11.88 16.01
N GLU A 244 -3.22 12.94 15.24
CA GLU A 244 -3.14 14.34 15.70
C GLU A 244 -4.20 14.70 16.74
N GLY A 245 -5.35 14.05 16.72
CA GLY A 245 -6.41 14.20 17.74
C GLY A 245 -6.27 13.26 18.93
N SER A 246 -5.33 12.30 18.89
CA SER A 246 -5.17 11.25 19.90
C SER A 246 -4.34 11.69 21.10
N ARG A 247 -4.26 10.80 22.11
CA ARG A 247 -3.37 10.96 23.27
C ARG A 247 -1.87 10.96 22.92
N TRP A 248 -1.50 10.63 21.71
CA TRP A 248 -0.12 10.59 21.21
C TRP A 248 0.24 11.75 20.28
N LYS A 249 -0.62 12.77 20.17
CA LYS A 249 -0.49 13.91 19.25
C LYS A 249 0.86 14.63 19.28
N ASP A 250 1.54 14.63 20.45
CA ASP A 250 2.84 15.29 20.63
C ASP A 250 4.02 14.41 20.20
N SER A 251 3.75 13.36 19.42
CA SER A 251 4.74 12.42 18.91
C SER A 251 4.36 11.94 17.51
N VAL A 252 5.25 11.19 16.88
CA VAL A 252 5.01 10.53 15.59
C VAL A 252 4.84 9.02 15.78
N PRO A 253 4.03 8.32 14.96
CA PRO A 253 3.82 6.88 15.05
C PRO A 253 4.99 6.08 14.47
N TYR A 254 6.21 6.35 14.95
CA TYR A 254 7.43 5.73 14.46
C TYR A 254 8.02 4.74 15.47
N GLY A 255 8.89 3.86 14.99
CA GLY A 255 9.58 2.85 15.79
C GLY A 255 8.59 1.91 16.49
N PRO A 256 8.62 1.79 17.83
CA PRO A 256 7.72 0.89 18.56
C PRO A 256 6.23 1.24 18.47
N ARG A 257 5.90 2.44 17.97
CA ARG A 257 4.52 2.88 17.77
C ARG A 257 4.04 2.71 16.33
N MET A 258 4.88 2.19 15.45
CA MET A 258 4.46 1.91 14.08
C MET A 258 3.33 0.87 14.10
N PRO A 259 2.18 1.13 13.47
CA PRO A 259 1.15 0.11 13.26
C PRO A 259 1.73 -1.12 12.59
N VAL A 260 1.25 -2.30 12.98
CA VAL A 260 1.77 -3.58 12.50
C VAL A 260 0.79 -4.32 11.57
N SER A 261 -0.38 -3.74 11.32
CA SER A 261 -1.37 -4.28 10.39
C SER A 261 -2.18 -3.17 9.72
N THR A 262 -2.69 -3.44 8.54
CA THR A 262 -3.63 -2.54 7.85
C THR A 262 -4.95 -2.43 8.58
N GLU A 263 -5.32 -3.41 9.41
CA GLU A 263 -6.46 -3.31 10.31
C GLU A 263 -6.31 -2.15 11.30
N GLN A 264 -5.12 -1.97 11.87
CA GLN A 264 -4.84 -0.87 12.79
C GLN A 264 -4.92 0.51 12.09
N ILE A 265 -4.60 0.57 10.80
CA ILE A 265 -4.76 1.78 9.97
C ILE A 265 -6.24 2.05 9.71
N LEU A 266 -7.01 1.02 9.31
CA LEU A 266 -8.43 1.11 8.99
C LEU A 266 -9.34 1.33 10.21
N ALA A 267 -8.89 0.87 11.38
CA ALA A 267 -9.61 0.94 12.64
C ALA A 267 -8.69 1.46 13.77
N PRO A 268 -8.42 2.78 13.79
CA PRO A 268 -7.50 3.38 14.77
C PRO A 268 -7.86 3.10 16.23
N ASP A 269 -9.12 2.85 16.54
CA ASP A 269 -9.56 2.41 17.87
C ASP A 269 -8.99 1.04 18.27
N ARG A 270 -8.76 0.14 17.32
CA ARG A 270 -8.08 -1.13 17.58
C ARG A 270 -6.60 -0.88 17.91
N TYR A 271 -5.93 -0.03 17.14
CA TYR A 271 -4.58 0.43 17.47
C TYR A 271 -4.52 1.00 18.89
N ALA A 272 -5.47 1.89 19.25
CA ALA A 272 -5.52 2.53 20.57
C ALA A 272 -5.69 1.55 21.73
N ARG A 273 -6.37 0.43 21.51
CA ARG A 273 -6.53 -0.66 22.48
C ARG A 273 -5.35 -1.63 22.51
N GLY A 274 -4.39 -1.48 21.61
CA GLY A 274 -3.23 -2.39 21.51
C GLY A 274 -3.57 -3.74 20.86
N ASP A 275 -4.62 -3.79 20.05
CA ASP A 275 -5.01 -5.00 19.31
C ASP A 275 -3.90 -5.40 18.33
N GLN A 276 -3.53 -6.68 18.32
CA GLN A 276 -2.43 -7.22 17.53
C GLN A 276 -2.93 -8.36 16.65
N PRO A 277 -2.52 -8.44 15.38
CA PRO A 277 -2.86 -9.57 14.54
C PRO A 277 -2.23 -10.86 15.06
N VAL A 278 -2.94 -11.96 14.89
CA VAL A 278 -2.44 -13.30 15.17
C VAL A 278 -1.44 -13.70 14.09
N GLY A 279 -0.19 -13.92 14.48
CA GLY A 279 0.81 -14.48 13.57
C GLY A 279 0.55 -15.94 13.29
N LEU A 280 0.63 -16.34 12.02
CA LEU A 280 0.52 -17.74 11.60
C LEU A 280 1.82 -18.20 10.93
N ALA A 281 2.24 -19.42 11.21
CA ALA A 281 3.37 -20.06 10.58
C ALA A 281 3.00 -21.43 10.01
N PHE A 282 3.35 -21.66 8.77
CA PHE A 282 3.35 -23.00 8.20
C PHE A 282 4.58 -23.79 8.66
N PRO A 283 4.50 -25.12 8.76
CA PRO A 283 5.69 -25.94 8.96
C PRO A 283 6.68 -25.77 7.79
N PRO A 284 7.99 -25.99 8.03
CA PRO A 284 8.98 -26.04 6.96
C PRO A 284 8.58 -27.02 5.87
N ASP A 285 8.72 -26.63 4.60
CA ASP A 285 8.36 -27.46 3.45
C ASP A 285 9.24 -27.13 2.24
N SER A 286 9.19 -27.99 1.21
CA SER A 286 9.87 -27.83 -0.08
C SER A 286 8.86 -27.47 -1.17
N GLY A 287 9.34 -26.94 -2.30
CA GLY A 287 8.44 -26.60 -3.42
C GLY A 287 7.66 -25.30 -3.24
N ILE A 288 7.94 -24.54 -2.19
CA ILE A 288 7.32 -23.23 -1.94
C ILE A 288 7.81 -22.24 -3.00
N VAL A 289 6.86 -21.62 -3.69
CA VAL A 289 7.11 -20.54 -4.66
C VAL A 289 7.01 -19.18 -3.98
N TYR A 290 6.01 -19.04 -3.09
CA TYR A 290 5.70 -17.79 -2.44
C TYR A 290 4.94 -18.02 -1.13
N GLU A 291 5.17 -17.16 -0.16
CA GLU A 291 4.45 -17.17 1.12
C GLU A 291 4.34 -15.75 1.65
N ASP A 292 3.13 -15.34 2.08
CA ASP A 292 2.90 -14.01 2.63
C ASP A 292 1.58 -13.92 3.42
N VAL A 293 1.19 -12.69 3.79
CA VAL A 293 -0.05 -12.29 4.45
C VAL A 293 -0.79 -11.33 3.52
N LEU A 294 -2.09 -11.51 3.32
CA LEU A 294 -2.93 -10.53 2.62
C LEU A 294 -3.20 -9.31 3.51
N GLY A 295 -3.53 -9.55 4.78
CA GLY A 295 -3.98 -8.51 5.68
C GLY A 295 -5.41 -8.04 5.42
N GLU A 296 -5.92 -7.20 6.31
CA GLU A 296 -7.32 -6.76 6.20
C GLU A 296 -7.58 -5.96 4.92
N ALA A 297 -6.64 -5.08 4.51
CA ALA A 297 -6.84 -4.23 3.34
C ALA A 297 -7.00 -5.05 2.06
N GLU A 298 -6.13 -6.02 1.78
CA GLU A 298 -6.24 -6.84 0.56
C GLU A 298 -7.40 -7.84 0.62
N ILE A 299 -7.73 -8.36 1.81
CA ILE A 299 -8.94 -9.19 1.99
C ILE A 299 -10.18 -8.38 1.64
N ARG A 300 -10.28 -7.11 2.02
CA ARG A 300 -11.39 -6.23 1.63
C ARG A 300 -11.50 -6.06 0.12
N VAL A 301 -10.36 -5.95 -0.57
CA VAL A 301 -10.32 -5.92 -2.04
C VAL A 301 -10.83 -7.23 -2.62
N LEU A 302 -10.38 -8.37 -2.10
CA LEU A 302 -10.86 -9.70 -2.50
C LEU A 302 -12.38 -9.83 -2.31
N LEU A 303 -12.91 -9.41 -1.16
CA LEU A 303 -14.34 -9.45 -0.88
C LEU A 303 -15.15 -8.54 -1.81
N ALA A 304 -14.65 -7.34 -2.12
CA ALA A 304 -15.28 -6.43 -3.07
C ALA A 304 -15.34 -7.06 -4.47
N GLN A 305 -14.22 -7.60 -4.95
CA GLN A 305 -14.16 -8.26 -6.25
C GLN A 305 -15.07 -9.49 -6.33
N LEU A 306 -15.11 -10.32 -5.30
CA LEU A 306 -16.05 -11.46 -5.20
C LEU A 306 -17.51 -10.98 -5.17
N ALA A 307 -17.78 -9.81 -4.61
CA ALA A 307 -19.11 -9.20 -4.64
C ALA A 307 -19.47 -8.59 -6.00
N GLY A 308 -18.51 -8.46 -6.93
CA GLY A 308 -18.69 -7.78 -8.21
C GLY A 308 -18.73 -6.25 -8.05
N SER A 309 -18.09 -5.72 -6.99
CA SER A 309 -17.98 -4.29 -6.72
C SER A 309 -16.61 -3.78 -7.16
N ASP A 310 -16.58 -2.59 -7.69
CA ASP A 310 -15.36 -1.80 -7.98
C ASP A 310 -14.99 -0.86 -6.83
N GLN A 311 -15.76 -0.88 -5.73
CA GLN A 311 -15.54 -0.08 -4.54
C GLN A 311 -15.26 -0.96 -3.32
N VAL A 312 -14.17 -0.65 -2.61
CA VAL A 312 -13.80 -1.32 -1.37
C VAL A 312 -14.42 -0.58 -0.18
N ARG A 313 -15.15 -1.32 0.68
CA ARG A 313 -15.72 -0.77 1.91
C ARG A 313 -14.66 -0.76 3.01
N THR A 314 -14.35 0.41 3.55
CA THR A 314 -13.31 0.59 4.56
C THR A 314 -13.83 0.77 5.99
N HIS A 315 -15.07 1.25 6.15
CA HIS A 315 -15.57 1.69 7.47
C HIS A 315 -16.30 0.62 8.32
N SER A 316 -16.48 -0.59 7.81
CA SER A 316 -17.13 -1.66 8.58
C SER A 316 -16.12 -2.74 8.94
N PRO A 317 -15.93 -3.09 10.22
CA PRO A 317 -15.00 -4.16 10.61
C PRO A 317 -15.44 -5.49 10.00
N ILE A 318 -14.49 -6.23 9.43
CA ILE A 318 -14.74 -7.58 8.92
C ILE A 318 -14.42 -8.66 9.96
N GLY A 319 -13.71 -8.28 11.04
CA GLY A 319 -13.31 -9.18 12.11
C GLY A 319 -12.11 -10.04 11.72
N TRP A 320 -11.21 -9.51 10.89
CA TRP A 320 -9.95 -10.15 10.57
C TRP A 320 -9.06 -10.18 11.81
N GLY A 321 -8.51 -11.34 12.15
CA GLY A 321 -7.59 -11.51 13.27
C GLY A 321 -6.19 -11.92 12.84
N GLY A 322 -6.01 -12.29 11.57
CA GLY A 322 -4.71 -12.70 11.01
C GLY A 322 -4.88 -13.66 9.85
N ASP A 323 -3.89 -13.72 8.98
CA ASP A 323 -3.89 -14.70 7.89
C ASP A 323 -2.49 -15.09 7.46
N ARG A 324 -2.38 -16.19 6.74
CA ARG A 324 -1.16 -16.63 6.06
C ARG A 324 -1.50 -17.47 4.86
N TYR A 325 -0.86 -17.21 3.73
CA TYR A 325 -1.00 -18.04 2.55
C TYR A 325 0.34 -18.51 2.01
N ARG A 326 0.29 -19.64 1.30
CA ARG A 326 1.46 -20.24 0.67
C ARG A 326 1.09 -20.74 -0.74
N VAL A 327 1.97 -20.49 -1.68
CA VAL A 327 1.88 -20.98 -3.06
C VAL A 327 2.95 -22.04 -3.28
N TYR A 328 2.54 -23.19 -3.78
CA TYR A 328 3.41 -24.31 -4.11
C TYR A 328 3.57 -24.46 -5.62
N ARG A 329 4.72 -24.94 -6.02
CA ARG A 329 4.96 -25.43 -7.38
C ARG A 329 4.49 -26.87 -7.48
N THR A 330 3.64 -27.19 -8.46
CA THR A 330 3.28 -28.56 -8.81
C THR A 330 3.46 -28.80 -10.31
N PRO A 331 3.59 -30.05 -10.76
CA PRO A 331 3.73 -30.34 -12.20
C PRO A 331 2.58 -29.84 -13.05
N ALA A 332 1.37 -29.75 -12.50
CA ALA A 332 0.15 -29.35 -13.21
C ALA A 332 -0.22 -27.86 -13.03
N GLY A 333 0.65 -27.09 -12.37
CA GLY A 333 0.43 -25.67 -12.10
C GLY A 333 0.54 -25.31 -10.60
N PRO A 334 0.48 -24.03 -10.23
CA PRO A 334 0.66 -23.62 -8.84
C PRO A 334 -0.55 -24.02 -7.97
N ALA A 335 -0.30 -24.36 -6.69
CA ALA A 335 -1.31 -24.62 -5.68
C ALA A 335 -1.27 -23.56 -4.59
N LEU A 336 -2.44 -23.11 -4.10
CA LEU A 336 -2.61 -22.12 -3.05
C LEU A 336 -3.22 -22.78 -1.81
N ILE A 337 -2.63 -22.51 -0.65
CA ILE A 337 -3.22 -22.78 0.67
C ILE A 337 -3.27 -21.45 1.41
N TRP A 338 -4.44 -21.10 1.97
CA TRP A 338 -4.65 -19.87 2.70
C TRP A 338 -5.45 -20.13 3.98
N TYR A 339 -4.88 -19.74 5.12
CA TYR A 339 -5.54 -19.72 6.42
C TYR A 339 -5.88 -18.29 6.81
N VAL A 340 -7.11 -18.08 7.24
CA VAL A 340 -7.58 -16.81 7.83
C VAL A 340 -8.14 -17.10 9.21
N VAL A 341 -7.63 -16.39 10.20
CA VAL A 341 -8.15 -16.38 11.57
C VAL A 341 -9.04 -15.17 11.75
N TRP A 342 -10.12 -15.33 12.46
CA TRP A 342 -11.10 -14.30 12.74
C TRP A 342 -11.18 -13.99 14.23
N ASP A 343 -11.59 -12.77 14.57
CA ASP A 343 -11.80 -12.38 15.97
C ASP A 343 -12.94 -13.16 16.62
N GLU A 344 -13.98 -13.45 15.83
CA GLU A 344 -15.21 -14.09 16.29
C GLU A 344 -15.68 -15.20 15.34
N PRO A 345 -16.34 -16.27 15.85
CA PRO A 345 -16.91 -17.33 15.03
C PRO A 345 -17.86 -16.83 13.94
N ARG A 346 -18.65 -15.80 14.25
CA ARG A 346 -19.58 -15.18 13.28
C ARG A 346 -18.88 -14.59 12.05
N SER A 347 -17.65 -14.12 12.19
CA SER A 347 -16.87 -13.59 11.06
C SER A 347 -16.44 -14.72 10.13
N ALA A 348 -15.99 -15.86 10.67
CA ALA A 348 -15.68 -17.07 9.90
C ALA A 348 -16.92 -17.60 9.16
N GLU A 349 -18.07 -17.62 9.82
CA GLU A 349 -19.35 -18.04 9.22
C GLU A 349 -19.77 -17.08 8.09
N ARG A 350 -19.74 -15.77 8.32
CA ARG A 350 -20.07 -14.76 7.30
C ARG A 350 -19.15 -14.88 6.07
N PHE A 351 -17.87 -15.15 6.28
CA PHE A 351 -16.93 -15.39 5.18
C PHE A 351 -17.33 -16.62 4.39
N THR A 352 -17.55 -17.76 5.05
CA THR A 352 -17.92 -19.01 4.39
C THR A 352 -19.25 -18.89 3.63
N TRP A 353 -20.29 -18.30 4.23
CA TRP A 353 -21.63 -18.22 3.63
C TRP A 353 -21.72 -17.12 2.57
N GLY A 354 -21.09 -15.98 2.81
CA GLY A 354 -21.16 -14.84 1.90
C GLY A 354 -20.28 -15.00 0.65
N TYR A 355 -19.12 -15.61 0.80
CA TYR A 355 -18.10 -15.65 -0.24
C TYR A 355 -17.66 -17.05 -0.66
N GLY A 356 -17.93 -18.08 0.14
CA GLY A 356 -17.47 -19.44 -0.14
C GLY A 356 -17.98 -20.00 -1.46
N GLY A 357 -19.23 -19.74 -1.84
CA GLY A 357 -19.76 -20.11 -3.15
C GLY A 357 -19.04 -19.44 -4.31
N LYS A 358 -18.71 -18.16 -4.15
CA LYS A 358 -17.99 -17.37 -5.16
C LYS A 358 -16.53 -17.79 -5.28
N LEU A 359 -15.85 -18.05 -4.17
CA LEU A 359 -14.49 -18.60 -4.16
C LEU A 359 -14.42 -19.96 -4.87
N ARG A 360 -15.42 -20.84 -4.65
CA ARG A 360 -15.50 -22.11 -5.36
C ARG A 360 -15.81 -21.95 -6.86
N SER A 361 -16.55 -20.91 -7.25
CA SER A 361 -16.88 -20.62 -8.66
C SER A 361 -15.73 -19.99 -9.45
N THR A 362 -14.72 -19.44 -8.78
CA THR A 362 -13.49 -18.94 -9.43
C THR A 362 -12.55 -20.08 -9.87
N SER A 363 -13.02 -21.35 -9.74
CA SER A 363 -12.24 -22.53 -10.07
C SER A 363 -11.73 -22.52 -11.52
N ARG A 364 -10.46 -22.85 -11.70
CA ARG A 364 -9.80 -23.01 -13.00
C ARG A 364 -10.05 -24.41 -13.56
N LYS A 365 -10.07 -24.52 -14.89
CA LYS A 365 -10.13 -25.84 -15.53
C LYS A 365 -8.97 -26.73 -15.04
N GLY A 366 -9.30 -27.92 -14.52
CA GLY A 366 -8.33 -28.86 -13.97
C GLY A 366 -7.90 -28.57 -12.53
N TYR A 367 -8.53 -27.61 -11.85
CA TYR A 367 -8.33 -27.33 -10.44
C TYR A 367 -9.52 -27.78 -9.59
N ARG A 368 -9.21 -28.14 -8.36
CA ARG A 368 -10.16 -28.39 -7.28
C ARG A 368 -10.05 -27.25 -6.26
N THR A 369 -11.17 -26.86 -5.70
CA THR A 369 -11.25 -25.87 -4.62
C THR A 369 -11.84 -26.53 -3.38
N ASP A 370 -11.25 -26.27 -2.23
CA ASP A 370 -11.80 -26.59 -0.92
C ASP A 370 -11.84 -25.35 -0.03
N LEU A 371 -12.94 -25.18 0.72
CA LEU A 371 -13.10 -24.12 1.70
C LEU A 371 -13.82 -24.73 2.90
N GLY A 372 -13.18 -24.70 4.05
CA GLY A 372 -13.71 -25.21 5.29
C GLY A 372 -13.54 -24.24 6.46
N SER A 373 -14.41 -24.35 7.46
CA SER A 373 -14.21 -23.71 8.76
C SER A 373 -13.51 -24.69 9.70
N LEU A 374 -12.58 -24.18 10.51
CA LEU A 374 -11.82 -24.98 11.46
C LEU A 374 -11.45 -24.12 12.67
N ASP A 375 -10.80 -24.75 13.62
CA ASP A 375 -10.15 -24.08 14.75
C ASP A 375 -8.63 -24.15 14.60
N VAL A 376 -7.97 -23.01 14.82
CA VAL A 376 -6.51 -22.93 14.89
C VAL A 376 -6.14 -22.47 16.30
N GLU A 377 -5.77 -23.43 17.16
CA GLU A 377 -5.34 -23.20 18.54
C GLU A 377 -6.31 -22.32 19.37
N GLY A 378 -7.62 -22.59 19.25
CA GLY A 378 -8.69 -21.86 19.96
C GLY A 378 -9.20 -20.60 19.21
N LYS A 379 -8.75 -20.37 17.99
CA LYS A 379 -9.23 -19.26 17.15
C LYS A 379 -10.10 -19.76 16.01
N PRO A 380 -11.27 -19.13 15.76
CA PRO A 380 -12.11 -19.46 14.61
C PRO A 380 -11.37 -19.10 13.32
N ALA A 381 -11.33 -20.03 12.39
CA ALA A 381 -10.58 -19.87 11.16
C ALA A 381 -11.27 -20.46 9.94
N ASN A 382 -10.85 -20.02 8.76
CA ASN A 382 -11.15 -20.65 7.49
C ASN A 382 -9.86 -21.13 6.83
N LEU A 383 -9.95 -22.28 6.18
CA LEU A 383 -8.93 -22.80 5.26
C LEU A 383 -9.50 -22.75 3.85
N TYR A 384 -8.79 -22.10 2.96
CA TYR A 384 -9.04 -22.12 1.53
C TYR A 384 -7.88 -22.78 0.80
N VAL A 385 -8.20 -23.77 -0.05
CA VAL A 385 -7.23 -24.46 -0.89
C VAL A 385 -7.72 -24.40 -2.33
N LEU A 386 -6.83 -23.98 -3.23
CA LEU A 386 -7.04 -24.03 -4.68
C LEU A 386 -5.82 -24.68 -5.33
N ALA A 387 -5.98 -25.87 -5.88
CA ALA A 387 -4.88 -26.64 -6.44
C ALA A 387 -5.33 -27.51 -7.62
N PRO A 388 -4.39 -27.95 -8.49
CA PRO A 388 -4.69 -28.92 -9.52
C PRO A 388 -5.34 -30.17 -8.94
N THR A 389 -6.31 -30.75 -9.66
CA THR A 389 -7.09 -31.91 -9.18
C THR A 389 -6.19 -33.10 -8.82
N GLY A 390 -5.09 -33.30 -9.54
CA GLY A 390 -4.13 -34.38 -9.29
C GLY A 390 -2.96 -34.00 -8.38
N TRP A 391 -3.09 -32.92 -7.61
CA TRP A 391 -2.05 -32.57 -6.66
C TRP A 391 -2.03 -33.53 -5.46
N ASP A 392 -0.87 -34.12 -5.18
CA ASP A 392 -0.67 -35.06 -4.06
C ASP A 392 -0.81 -34.45 -2.66
N GLY A 393 -0.61 -33.13 -2.57
CA GLY A 393 -0.80 -32.38 -1.32
C GLY A 393 -2.25 -32.33 -0.81
N TRP A 394 -3.26 -32.75 -1.61
CA TRP A 394 -4.66 -32.82 -1.15
C TRP A 394 -4.87 -33.72 0.06
N ASP A 395 -4.06 -34.79 0.19
CA ASP A 395 -4.16 -35.74 1.29
C ASP A 395 -3.37 -35.27 2.55
N HIS A 396 -2.53 -34.22 2.40
CA HIS A 396 -1.62 -33.77 3.43
C HIS A 396 -1.52 -32.24 3.49
N ILE A 397 -2.67 -31.54 3.63
CA ILE A 397 -2.67 -30.08 3.77
C ILE A 397 -1.91 -29.69 5.05
N PRO A 398 -0.80 -28.92 4.95
CA PRO A 398 -0.02 -28.53 6.11
C PRO A 398 -0.85 -27.61 7.04
N ARG A 399 -0.83 -27.91 8.33
CA ARG A 399 -1.51 -27.10 9.35
C ARG A 399 -0.60 -25.97 9.82
N VAL A 400 -1.16 -24.77 9.93
CA VAL A 400 -0.46 -23.63 10.55
C VAL A 400 -0.51 -23.71 12.08
N SER A 401 0.48 -23.10 12.71
CA SER A 401 0.51 -22.83 14.15
C SER A 401 0.47 -21.33 14.40
N ILE A 402 -0.01 -20.92 15.57
CA ILE A 402 0.05 -19.53 16.03
C ILE A 402 1.49 -19.23 16.47
N THR A 403 2.06 -18.13 15.96
CA THR A 403 3.36 -17.62 16.43
C THR A 403 3.14 -16.65 17.59
N ARG A 404 3.97 -16.79 18.63
CA ARG A 404 3.95 -15.93 19.83
C ARG A 404 4.81 -14.70 19.64
#